data_c94d67ef0ce5aaccb1830fa2becc879d
#
_entry.id   c94d67ef0ce5aaccb1830fa2becc879d
#
_cell.length_a   1.000
_cell.length_b   1.000
_cell.length_c   1.000
_cell.angle_alpha   90.00
_cell.angle_beta   90.00
_cell.angle_gamma   90.00
#
_symmetry.space_group_name_H-M   'P 1'
#
loop_
_entity.id
_entity.type
_entity.pdbx_description
1 polymer ?
#
loop_
_entity_poly.entity_id
_entity_poly.type
_entity_poly.pdbx_seq_one_letter_code
_entity_poly.pdbx_strand_id
1 'polypeptide(L)'
;CTHCSVGCATDAVVENGVWVRQEPVFDSPINLGAHCAKGAALREHGHGEYRLRYPMKLVNGKYERISWDVALNEITAKMNELREASGPDSVYFVGSSKHNNEQAYLLRKFVSFWGTNNCDHQARICHSTTVAGVANTWGYGAMTNSYNDMQNSKCALYIGSNAAEAHPVSMLHMLHAKENGCKMIVVDPRFTRTAAKADEYVRIRSGTDIPFLFGLLHHIFKNGWDDKKYVNDRVYGMDKVREDVLAKWTPDKVEEACGVPEAQMFKVAKMLAEAKPATIVWCMGQTQHSIGNAMVRASCILQLALGNIGKSGGGTNIFRGHDNVQGATDVGPNPDSLPGYYGLAAGSWKHFAKVWGVEYDWIKAKYADGMMEKPGITVSRWIDGVLENNELIDQDPNLRGVFFWGHAPNSQTRGLEMKRAMDKLDLLVVVDPYPSATASMAAMPGKPEDQNPNRAVYLLPAATQFETSGSCTASNRSIQWREKVIEPLWESRS
;
A
#
# COMPACT_ATOMS: atom_id res chain seq x y z
N CYS A 1 1.03 -17.24 -1.04
CA CYS A 1 1.86 -16.57 -2.05
C CYS A 1 2.17 -15.14 -1.59
N THR A 2 3.39 -14.67 -1.85
CA THR A 2 3.90 -13.39 -1.34
C THR A 2 4.01 -12.28 -2.40
N HIS A 3 3.52 -12.49 -3.62
CA HIS A 3 3.71 -11.51 -4.70
C HIS A 3 2.69 -10.39 -4.70
N CYS A 4 1.40 -10.71 -4.57
CA CYS A 4 0.35 -9.70 -4.60
C CYS A 4 -0.73 -9.97 -3.54
N SER A 5 -1.59 -8.98 -3.35
CA SER A 5 -2.61 -8.97 -2.30
C SER A 5 -3.87 -9.80 -2.60
N VAL A 6 -3.86 -10.65 -3.62
CA VAL A 6 -4.96 -11.61 -3.84
C VAL A 6 -5.02 -12.63 -2.72
N GLY A 7 -3.85 -13.01 -2.15
CA GLY A 7 -3.80 -13.94 -1.04
C GLY A 7 -3.96 -15.41 -1.45
N CYS A 8 -3.40 -15.81 -2.61
CA CYS A 8 -3.42 -17.20 -3.05
C CYS A 8 -2.75 -18.11 -2.02
N ALA A 9 -3.42 -19.21 -1.67
CA ALA A 9 -2.85 -20.27 -0.86
C ALA A 9 -1.96 -21.17 -1.75
N THR A 10 -0.79 -21.54 -1.22
CA THR A 10 0.17 -22.43 -1.92
C THR A 10 0.82 -23.35 -0.90
N ASP A 11 0.97 -24.61 -1.26
CA ASP A 11 1.73 -25.60 -0.53
C ASP A 11 3.19 -25.55 -0.95
N ALA A 12 4.08 -25.61 0.00
CA ALA A 12 5.51 -25.74 -0.24
C ALA A 12 5.95 -27.20 0.00
N VAL A 13 6.53 -27.82 -1.00
CA VAL A 13 7.08 -29.19 -0.89
C VAL A 13 8.53 -29.08 -0.50
N VAL A 14 8.89 -29.58 0.67
CA VAL A 14 10.23 -29.55 1.24
C VAL A 14 10.78 -30.98 1.36
N GLU A 15 11.96 -31.21 0.82
CA GLU A 15 12.67 -32.49 0.89
C GLU A 15 14.04 -32.28 1.52
N ASN A 16 14.36 -32.96 2.62
CA ASN A 16 15.62 -32.83 3.34
C ASN A 16 15.99 -31.38 3.69
N GLY A 17 15.01 -30.56 4.08
CA GLY A 17 15.21 -29.15 4.42
C GLY A 17 15.34 -28.21 3.21
N VAL A 18 15.21 -28.72 1.99
CA VAL A 18 15.25 -27.93 0.75
C VAL A 18 13.85 -27.78 0.19
N TRP A 19 13.46 -26.55 -0.07
CA TRP A 19 12.19 -26.27 -0.76
C TRP A 19 12.33 -26.60 -2.26
N VAL A 20 11.72 -27.73 -2.69
CA VAL A 20 11.92 -28.26 -4.04
C VAL A 20 10.88 -27.78 -5.04
N ARG A 21 9.62 -27.55 -4.64
CA ARG A 21 8.56 -27.00 -5.48
C ARG A 21 7.42 -26.39 -4.65
N GLN A 22 6.52 -25.69 -5.31
CA GLN A 22 5.26 -25.19 -4.75
C GLN A 22 4.08 -25.68 -5.60
N GLU A 23 2.95 -25.87 -4.94
CA GLU A 23 1.71 -26.30 -5.56
C GLU A 23 0.56 -25.37 -5.13
N PRO A 24 -0.45 -25.14 -5.98
CA PRO A 24 -1.62 -24.38 -5.56
C PRO A 24 -2.49 -25.26 -4.64
N VAL A 25 -3.07 -24.66 -3.60
CA VAL A 25 -4.06 -25.32 -2.74
C VAL A 25 -5.37 -25.41 -3.51
N PHE A 26 -5.84 -26.65 -3.78
CA PHE A 26 -6.97 -26.89 -4.68
C PHE A 26 -8.32 -26.49 -4.10
N ASP A 27 -8.52 -26.61 -2.82
CA ASP A 27 -9.75 -26.27 -2.10
C ASP A 27 -9.78 -24.82 -1.58
N SER A 28 -8.76 -24.03 -1.90
CA SER A 28 -8.72 -22.60 -1.53
C SER A 28 -9.82 -21.82 -2.25
N PRO A 29 -10.73 -21.14 -1.53
CA PRO A 29 -11.80 -20.36 -2.15
C PRO A 29 -11.31 -19.11 -2.88
N ILE A 30 -10.04 -18.73 -2.68
CA ILE A 30 -9.44 -17.54 -3.30
C ILE A 30 -8.80 -17.87 -4.63
N ASN A 31 -8.00 -18.90 -4.71
CA ASN A 31 -7.26 -19.24 -5.94
C ASN A 31 -7.75 -20.49 -6.68
N LEU A 32 -8.73 -21.22 -6.13
CA LEU A 32 -9.45 -22.31 -6.83
C LEU A 32 -8.50 -23.32 -7.50
N GLY A 33 -7.46 -23.73 -6.82
CA GLY A 33 -6.47 -24.66 -7.34
C GLY A 33 -5.52 -24.07 -8.40
N ALA A 34 -5.41 -22.76 -8.52
CA ALA A 34 -4.56 -22.11 -9.52
C ALA A 34 -3.51 -21.18 -8.89
N HIS A 35 -2.44 -20.96 -9.64
CA HIS A 35 -1.52 -19.84 -9.42
C HIS A 35 -1.09 -19.25 -10.77
N CYS A 36 -0.67 -18.00 -10.76
CA CYS A 36 -0.10 -17.34 -11.93
C CYS A 36 1.39 -17.66 -12.09
N ALA A 37 2.01 -17.20 -13.17
CA ALA A 37 3.45 -17.39 -13.42
C ALA A 37 4.33 -16.91 -12.24
N LYS A 38 3.94 -15.83 -11.55
CA LYS A 38 4.66 -15.36 -10.35
C LYS A 38 4.53 -16.33 -9.17
N GLY A 39 3.34 -16.92 -8.98
CA GLY A 39 3.12 -17.96 -7.97
C GLY A 39 3.89 -19.24 -8.30
N ALA A 40 3.98 -19.60 -9.58
CA ALA A 40 4.77 -20.75 -10.04
C ALA A 40 6.29 -20.57 -9.78
N ALA A 41 6.80 -19.34 -9.84
CA ALA A 41 8.21 -19.01 -9.59
C ALA A 41 8.50 -18.62 -8.12
N LEU A 42 7.61 -18.92 -7.19
CA LEU A 42 7.68 -18.44 -5.81
C LEU A 42 8.95 -18.89 -5.08
N ARG A 43 9.38 -20.13 -5.31
CA ARG A 43 10.59 -20.72 -4.73
C ARG A 43 11.86 -19.94 -5.09
N GLU A 44 11.96 -19.47 -6.33
CA GLU A 44 13.13 -18.74 -6.82
C GLU A 44 13.35 -17.43 -6.07
N HIS A 45 12.25 -16.80 -5.62
CA HIS A 45 12.32 -15.61 -4.78
C HIS A 45 13.00 -15.88 -3.43
N GLY A 46 12.78 -17.05 -2.85
CA GLY A 46 13.42 -17.46 -1.57
C GLY A 46 14.87 -17.93 -1.72
N HIS A 47 15.26 -18.46 -2.87
CA HIS A 47 16.54 -19.14 -3.10
C HIS A 47 17.47 -18.45 -4.12
N GLY A 48 17.21 -17.19 -4.47
CA GLY A 48 18.02 -16.46 -5.44
C GLY A 48 19.51 -16.41 -5.05
N GLU A 49 20.40 -16.66 -6.02
CA GLU A 49 21.86 -16.69 -5.81
C GLU A 49 22.45 -15.35 -5.33
N TYR A 50 21.76 -14.24 -5.61
CA TYR A 50 22.17 -12.89 -5.24
C TYR A 50 21.70 -12.44 -3.86
N ARG A 51 21.18 -13.36 -3.04
CA ARG A 51 20.76 -13.03 -1.68
C ARG A 51 21.95 -12.58 -0.83
N LEU A 52 21.68 -11.61 0.05
CA LEU A 52 22.63 -11.19 1.08
C LEU A 52 22.86 -12.35 2.05
N ARG A 53 24.14 -12.61 2.37
CA ARG A 53 24.55 -13.76 3.18
C ARG A 53 25.00 -13.38 4.59
N TYR A 54 25.49 -12.17 4.77
CA TYR A 54 26.06 -11.67 6.03
C TYR A 54 25.91 -10.15 6.13
N PRO A 55 25.98 -9.58 7.35
CA PRO A 55 25.99 -8.13 7.54
C PRO A 55 27.19 -7.48 6.87
N MET A 56 26.98 -6.27 6.36
CA MET A 56 28.05 -5.50 5.70
C MET A 56 27.98 -4.04 6.11
N LYS A 57 29.14 -3.39 6.11
CA LYS A 57 29.33 -1.95 6.30
C LYS A 57 29.96 -1.34 5.05
N LEU A 58 29.52 -0.16 4.68
CA LEU A 58 30.10 0.58 3.57
C LEU A 58 31.43 1.24 4.03
N VAL A 59 32.53 0.84 3.41
CA VAL A 59 33.88 1.35 3.68
C VAL A 59 34.52 1.76 2.35
N ASN A 60 34.93 2.99 2.20
CA ASN A 60 35.58 3.50 0.98
C ASN A 60 34.84 3.14 -0.33
N GLY A 61 33.50 3.26 -0.32
CA GLY A 61 32.64 2.98 -1.49
C GLY A 61 32.37 1.50 -1.76
N LYS A 62 32.83 0.58 -0.89
CA LYS A 62 32.61 -0.87 -1.01
C LYS A 62 31.97 -1.42 0.26
N TYR A 63 31.06 -2.39 0.10
CA TYR A 63 30.49 -3.11 1.23
C TYR A 63 31.44 -4.20 1.70
N GLU A 64 31.90 -4.10 2.95
CA GLU A 64 32.77 -5.07 3.62
C GLU A 64 31.98 -5.87 4.65
N ARG A 65 32.24 -7.19 4.74
CA ARG A 65 31.59 -8.07 5.72
C ARG A 65 31.97 -7.69 7.14
N ILE A 66 30.98 -7.66 8.02
CA ILE A 66 31.13 -7.52 9.48
C ILE A 66 30.30 -8.61 10.17
N SER A 67 30.47 -8.79 11.49
CA SER A 67 29.56 -9.64 12.26
C SER A 67 28.28 -8.91 12.67
N TRP A 68 27.23 -9.67 13.00
CA TRP A 68 26.02 -9.11 13.58
C TRP A 68 26.28 -8.30 14.85
N ASP A 69 27.16 -8.78 15.74
CA ASP A 69 27.47 -8.08 16.99
C ASP A 69 28.13 -6.73 16.72
N VAL A 70 29.05 -6.66 15.78
CA VAL A 70 29.66 -5.39 15.35
C VAL A 70 28.58 -4.46 14.77
N ALA A 71 27.75 -4.97 13.84
CA ALA A 71 26.70 -4.17 13.22
C ALA A 71 25.72 -3.60 14.26
N LEU A 72 25.21 -4.43 15.16
CA LEU A 72 24.21 -4.02 16.16
C LEU A 72 24.81 -3.04 17.17
N ASN A 73 26.03 -3.28 17.64
CA ASN A 73 26.69 -2.38 18.59
C ASN A 73 26.97 -1.01 17.97
N GLU A 74 27.52 -0.96 16.76
CA GLU A 74 27.82 0.32 16.09
C GLU A 74 26.55 1.09 15.74
N ILE A 75 25.52 0.41 15.21
CA ILE A 75 24.20 1.03 14.90
C ILE A 75 23.58 1.58 16.17
N THR A 76 23.57 0.79 17.25
CA THR A 76 22.98 1.22 18.53
C THR A 76 23.72 2.42 19.12
N ALA A 77 25.05 2.40 19.11
CA ALA A 77 25.87 3.50 19.57
C ALA A 77 25.56 4.79 18.77
N LYS A 78 25.50 4.68 17.44
CA LYS A 78 25.19 5.82 16.57
C LYS A 78 23.77 6.34 16.76
N MET A 79 22.79 5.44 16.93
CA MET A 79 21.40 5.85 17.25
C MET A 79 21.33 6.63 18.57
N ASN A 80 22.01 6.16 19.63
CA ASN A 80 22.03 6.84 20.91
C ASN A 80 22.72 8.22 20.81
N GLU A 81 23.86 8.31 20.10
CA GLU A 81 24.52 9.58 19.79
C GLU A 81 23.56 10.59 19.13
N LEU A 82 22.82 10.13 18.09
CA LEU A 82 21.86 10.98 17.38
C LEU A 82 20.72 11.42 18.30
N ARG A 83 20.21 10.52 19.14
CA ARG A 83 19.15 10.81 20.08
C ARG A 83 19.58 11.83 21.14
N GLU A 84 20.78 11.69 21.68
CA GLU A 84 21.34 12.64 22.68
C GLU A 84 21.59 14.02 22.06
N ALA A 85 22.12 14.05 20.84
CA ALA A 85 22.48 15.30 20.16
C ALA A 85 21.27 16.04 19.55
N SER A 86 20.24 15.32 19.11
CA SER A 86 19.17 15.87 18.25
C SER A 86 17.76 15.34 18.57
N GLY A 87 17.61 14.60 19.66
CA GLY A 87 16.30 14.06 20.06
C GLY A 87 15.86 12.82 19.24
N PRO A 88 14.78 12.17 19.69
CA PRO A 88 14.30 10.92 19.09
C PRO A 88 13.76 11.11 17.66
N ASP A 89 13.24 12.29 17.31
CA ASP A 89 12.67 12.59 16.00
C ASP A 89 13.72 12.74 14.88
N SER A 90 15.01 12.76 15.23
CA SER A 90 16.11 12.77 14.26
C SER A 90 16.32 11.44 13.53
N VAL A 91 15.63 10.36 13.93
CA VAL A 91 15.71 9.04 13.29
C VAL A 91 14.38 8.63 12.69
N TYR A 92 14.40 8.18 11.44
CA TYR A 92 13.23 7.77 10.66
C TYR A 92 13.23 6.28 10.35
N PHE A 93 12.08 5.63 10.49
CA PHE A 93 11.95 4.18 10.35
C PHE A 93 10.95 3.82 9.24
N VAL A 94 11.44 3.26 8.15
CA VAL A 94 10.62 2.85 7.01
C VAL A 94 10.43 1.34 7.02
N GLY A 95 9.21 0.91 7.24
CA GLY A 95 8.81 -0.49 7.16
C GLY A 95 8.39 -0.93 5.77
N SER A 96 7.90 -2.15 5.67
CA SER A 96 7.53 -2.79 4.41
C SER A 96 6.11 -3.36 4.46
N SER A 97 5.41 -3.25 3.33
CA SER A 97 4.19 -4.02 3.07
C SER A 97 4.46 -5.52 2.83
N LYS A 98 5.72 -5.94 2.90
CA LYS A 98 6.18 -7.34 2.86
C LYS A 98 6.40 -7.93 4.25
N HIS A 99 6.46 -7.12 5.29
CA HIS A 99 6.42 -7.62 6.67
C HIS A 99 5.11 -8.37 6.91
N ASN A 100 5.14 -9.42 7.72
CA ASN A 100 3.92 -9.98 8.27
C ASN A 100 3.30 -9.02 9.30
N ASN A 101 2.08 -9.29 9.76
CA ASN A 101 1.38 -8.40 10.69
C ASN A 101 2.14 -8.23 12.00
N GLU A 102 2.73 -9.31 12.51
CA GLU A 102 3.49 -9.34 13.75
C GLU A 102 4.75 -8.48 13.66
N GLN A 103 5.49 -8.58 12.56
CA GLN A 103 6.68 -7.75 12.31
C GLN A 103 6.32 -6.27 12.17
N ALA A 104 5.25 -5.97 11.43
CA ALA A 104 4.75 -4.62 11.25
C ALA A 104 4.31 -3.99 12.58
N TYR A 105 3.59 -4.75 13.41
CA TYR A 105 3.18 -4.35 14.76
C TYR A 105 4.37 -4.10 15.68
N LEU A 106 5.35 -5.02 15.68
CA LEU A 106 6.56 -4.89 16.50
C LEU A 106 7.38 -3.67 16.10
N LEU A 107 7.46 -3.36 14.80
CA LEU A 107 8.14 -2.15 14.34
C LEU A 107 7.44 -0.89 14.86
N ARG A 108 6.10 -0.81 14.81
CA ARG A 108 5.38 0.33 15.37
C ARG A 108 5.57 0.47 16.88
N LYS A 109 5.55 -0.67 17.61
CA LYS A 109 5.84 -0.69 19.06
C LYS A 109 7.26 -0.21 19.35
N PHE A 110 8.26 -0.71 18.61
CA PHE A 110 9.66 -0.30 18.75
C PHE A 110 9.82 1.22 18.56
N VAL A 111 9.23 1.77 17.49
CA VAL A 111 9.29 3.21 17.20
C VAL A 111 8.61 4.04 18.30
N SER A 112 7.51 3.54 18.84
CA SER A 112 6.85 4.18 19.99
C SER A 112 7.73 4.19 21.24
N PHE A 113 8.46 3.11 21.48
CA PHE A 113 9.39 3.01 22.63
C PHE A 113 10.68 3.79 22.41
N TRP A 114 11.07 3.99 21.15
CA TRP A 114 12.13 4.93 20.78
C TRP A 114 11.74 6.38 21.09
N GLY A 115 10.46 6.74 20.95
CA GLY A 115 9.89 8.04 21.27
C GLY A 115 9.67 8.96 20.07
N THR A 116 9.33 8.40 18.92
CA THR A 116 8.99 9.18 17.72
C THR A 116 7.77 8.62 17.02
N ASN A 117 7.11 9.42 16.20
CA ASN A 117 6.12 9.00 15.21
C ASN A 117 6.71 8.99 13.78
N ASN A 118 8.00 9.19 13.63
CA ASN A 118 8.72 9.17 12.36
C ASN A 118 8.88 7.75 11.84
N CYS A 119 7.77 7.15 11.40
CA CYS A 119 7.72 5.86 10.75
C CYS A 119 6.63 5.83 9.69
N ASP A 120 6.83 5.06 8.62
CA ASP A 120 5.81 4.85 7.58
C ASP A 120 6.19 3.61 6.76
N HIS A 121 5.39 3.27 5.74
CA HIS A 121 5.68 2.15 4.84
C HIS A 121 5.12 2.37 3.42
N GLN A 122 5.28 1.38 2.50
CA GLN A 122 4.89 1.54 1.10
C GLN A 122 3.42 1.90 0.87
N ALA A 123 2.51 1.61 1.80
CA ALA A 123 1.10 1.95 1.62
C ALA A 123 0.87 3.45 1.45
N ARG A 124 1.74 4.29 2.01
CA ARG A 124 1.69 5.75 1.85
C ARG A 124 1.76 6.18 0.38
N ILE A 125 2.67 5.61 -0.39
CA ILE A 125 2.84 5.89 -1.82
C ILE A 125 2.03 4.96 -2.72
N CYS A 126 1.36 3.97 -2.12
CA CYS A 126 0.49 3.01 -2.80
C CYS A 126 -0.98 3.47 -2.73
N HIS A 127 -1.68 3.10 -1.68
CA HIS A 127 -3.12 3.31 -1.52
C HIS A 127 -3.53 4.31 -0.40
N SER A 128 -2.65 5.19 0.06
CA SER A 128 -3.04 6.17 1.09
C SER A 128 -4.17 7.09 0.62
N THR A 129 -4.14 7.53 -0.63
CA THR A 129 -5.23 8.34 -1.21
C THR A 129 -6.52 7.55 -1.35
N THR A 130 -6.44 6.25 -1.66
CA THR A 130 -7.62 5.36 -1.64
C THR A 130 -8.16 5.21 -0.21
N VAL A 131 -7.31 4.93 0.77
CA VAL A 131 -7.74 4.79 2.18
C VAL A 131 -8.44 6.08 2.64
N ALA A 132 -7.83 7.24 2.40
CA ALA A 132 -8.42 8.52 2.75
C ALA A 132 -9.73 8.80 2.01
N GLY A 133 -9.80 8.51 0.70
CA GLY A 133 -11.01 8.73 -0.10
C GLY A 133 -12.18 7.87 0.34
N VAL A 134 -11.95 6.59 0.60
CA VAL A 134 -12.96 5.64 1.06
C VAL A 134 -13.37 5.93 2.50
N ALA A 135 -12.42 6.17 3.41
CA ALA A 135 -12.69 6.49 4.81
C ALA A 135 -13.50 7.79 4.95
N ASN A 136 -13.21 8.81 4.15
CA ASN A 136 -13.96 10.05 4.10
C ASN A 136 -15.37 9.91 3.49
N THR A 137 -15.70 8.75 2.92
CA THR A 137 -17.02 8.48 2.35
C THR A 137 -17.90 7.67 3.28
N TRP A 138 -17.38 6.57 3.87
CA TRP A 138 -18.13 5.70 4.79
C TRP A 138 -17.35 5.24 6.03
N GLY A 139 -16.27 5.93 6.39
CA GLY A 139 -15.57 5.75 7.67
C GLY A 139 -14.54 4.64 7.72
N TYR A 140 -14.35 3.84 6.66
CA TYR A 140 -13.40 2.73 6.64
C TYR A 140 -12.68 2.58 5.30
N GLY A 141 -11.36 2.49 5.31
CA GLY A 141 -10.50 2.54 4.14
C GLY A 141 -10.06 1.17 3.61
N ALA A 142 -11.01 0.28 3.27
CA ALA A 142 -10.70 -1.04 2.72
C ALA A 142 -11.68 -1.48 1.62
N MET A 143 -11.33 -2.54 0.90
CA MET A 143 -12.19 -3.23 -0.05
C MET A 143 -13.46 -3.72 0.66
N THR A 144 -14.64 -3.49 0.08
CA THR A 144 -15.91 -3.79 0.75
C THR A 144 -16.31 -5.26 0.68
N ASN A 145 -15.98 -5.95 -0.41
CA ASN A 145 -16.34 -7.34 -0.67
C ASN A 145 -15.07 -8.22 -0.76
N SER A 146 -15.20 -9.52 -0.93
CA SER A 146 -14.09 -10.44 -1.16
C SER A 146 -13.88 -10.76 -2.63
N TYR A 147 -12.73 -11.34 -2.99
CA TYR A 147 -12.44 -11.75 -4.36
C TYR A 147 -13.46 -12.77 -4.88
N ASN A 148 -13.76 -13.79 -4.09
CA ASN A 148 -14.72 -14.83 -4.46
C ASN A 148 -16.17 -14.31 -4.57
N ASP A 149 -16.52 -13.24 -3.86
CA ASP A 149 -17.85 -12.61 -3.98
C ASP A 149 -18.06 -11.92 -5.34
N MET A 150 -17.00 -11.57 -6.06
CA MET A 150 -17.09 -10.94 -7.38
C MET A 150 -17.82 -11.81 -8.42
N GLN A 151 -17.83 -13.14 -8.25
CA GLN A 151 -18.60 -14.05 -9.12
C GLN A 151 -20.12 -13.80 -9.10
N ASN A 152 -20.62 -13.10 -8.07
CA ASN A 152 -22.02 -12.74 -7.92
C ASN A 152 -22.39 -11.43 -8.62
N SER A 153 -21.42 -10.71 -9.18
CA SER A 153 -21.65 -9.45 -9.88
C SER A 153 -22.43 -9.67 -11.19
N LYS A 154 -23.27 -8.71 -11.54
CA LYS A 154 -23.98 -8.68 -12.84
C LYS A 154 -23.36 -7.65 -13.79
N CYS A 155 -22.65 -6.66 -13.26
CA CYS A 155 -21.80 -5.74 -14.00
C CYS A 155 -20.54 -5.41 -13.18
N ALA A 156 -19.40 -5.31 -13.85
CA ALA A 156 -18.15 -4.92 -13.21
C ALA A 156 -17.48 -3.81 -14.02
N LEU A 157 -17.20 -2.69 -13.36
CA LEU A 157 -16.43 -1.56 -13.90
C LEU A 157 -15.01 -1.61 -13.37
N TYR A 158 -14.04 -1.93 -14.21
CA TYR A 158 -12.62 -1.80 -13.91
C TYR A 158 -12.12 -0.44 -14.36
N ILE A 159 -11.62 0.38 -13.47
CA ILE A 159 -11.07 1.70 -13.77
C ILE A 159 -9.66 1.83 -13.21
N GLY A 160 -8.68 2.05 -14.09
CA GLY A 160 -7.27 2.16 -13.69
C GLY A 160 -6.72 0.89 -13.00
N SER A 161 -7.20 -0.29 -13.41
CA SER A 161 -6.80 -1.60 -12.86
C SER A 161 -6.56 -2.62 -13.96
N ASN A 162 -5.29 -3.01 -14.15
CA ASN A 162 -4.92 -4.10 -15.06
C ASN A 162 -4.78 -5.43 -14.29
N ALA A 163 -5.91 -5.93 -13.79
CA ALA A 163 -5.95 -7.11 -12.93
C ALA A 163 -5.39 -8.38 -13.60
N ALA A 164 -5.57 -8.55 -14.91
CA ALA A 164 -5.06 -9.71 -15.64
C ALA A 164 -3.52 -9.84 -15.59
N GLU A 165 -2.80 -8.74 -15.39
CA GLU A 165 -1.34 -8.73 -15.22
C GLU A 165 -0.91 -8.60 -13.76
N ALA A 166 -1.52 -7.69 -13.01
CA ALA A 166 -1.11 -7.39 -11.63
C ALA A 166 -1.67 -8.39 -10.61
N HIS A 167 -2.93 -8.84 -10.80
CA HIS A 167 -3.67 -9.72 -9.89
C HIS A 167 -4.32 -10.89 -10.65
N PRO A 168 -3.57 -11.71 -11.42
CA PRO A 168 -4.16 -12.62 -12.42
C PRO A 168 -5.20 -13.58 -11.87
N VAL A 169 -4.97 -14.10 -10.65
CA VAL A 169 -5.88 -15.08 -10.04
C VAL A 169 -7.23 -14.47 -9.66
N SER A 170 -7.30 -13.17 -9.38
CA SER A 170 -8.59 -12.49 -9.15
C SER A 170 -9.51 -12.53 -10.37
N MET A 171 -8.91 -12.65 -11.57
CA MET A 171 -9.68 -12.75 -12.81
C MET A 171 -10.48 -14.05 -12.94
N LEU A 172 -10.12 -15.12 -12.22
CA LEU A 172 -10.91 -16.35 -12.20
C LEU A 172 -12.35 -16.08 -11.75
N HIS A 173 -12.50 -15.33 -10.65
CA HIS A 173 -13.83 -14.98 -10.11
C HIS A 173 -14.60 -14.08 -11.07
N MET A 174 -13.93 -13.16 -11.76
CA MET A 174 -14.56 -12.30 -12.74
C MET A 174 -14.97 -13.07 -14.01
N LEU A 175 -14.14 -14.01 -14.46
CA LEU A 175 -14.46 -14.85 -15.61
C LEU A 175 -15.65 -15.78 -15.31
N HIS A 176 -15.72 -16.37 -14.12
CA HIS A 176 -16.90 -17.10 -13.66
C HIS A 176 -18.15 -16.21 -13.62
N ALA A 177 -18.04 -14.96 -13.19
CA ALA A 177 -19.14 -14.00 -13.25
C ALA A 177 -19.59 -13.78 -14.72
N LYS A 178 -18.64 -13.65 -15.66
CA LYS A 178 -18.93 -13.48 -17.09
C LYS A 178 -19.63 -14.70 -17.69
N GLU A 179 -19.21 -15.90 -17.35
CA GLU A 179 -19.88 -17.16 -17.73
C GLU A 179 -21.34 -17.18 -17.27
N ASN A 180 -21.63 -16.51 -16.14
CA ASN A 180 -22.97 -16.32 -15.60
C ASN A 180 -23.66 -15.02 -16.07
N GLY A 181 -23.18 -14.44 -17.19
CA GLY A 181 -23.81 -13.28 -17.85
C GLY A 181 -23.40 -11.90 -17.34
N CYS A 182 -22.45 -11.80 -16.43
CA CYS A 182 -21.92 -10.52 -15.96
C CYS A 182 -21.29 -9.73 -17.12
N LYS A 183 -21.58 -8.43 -17.18
CA LYS A 183 -20.96 -7.52 -18.14
C LYS A 183 -19.71 -6.88 -17.53
N MET A 184 -18.64 -6.86 -18.29
CA MET A 184 -17.36 -6.29 -17.87
C MET A 184 -17.05 -5.02 -18.66
N ILE A 185 -16.89 -3.91 -17.97
CA ILE A 185 -16.49 -2.61 -18.53
C ILE A 185 -15.07 -2.34 -18.05
N VAL A 186 -14.18 -1.94 -18.95
CA VAL A 186 -12.81 -1.55 -18.59
C VAL A 186 -12.51 -0.15 -19.09
N VAL A 187 -12.13 0.73 -18.16
CA VAL A 187 -11.78 2.12 -18.38
C VAL A 187 -10.29 2.30 -18.12
N ASP A 188 -9.53 2.51 -19.16
CA ASP A 188 -8.06 2.63 -19.08
C ASP A 188 -7.55 3.42 -20.32
N PRO A 189 -6.58 4.33 -20.18
CA PRO A 189 -5.99 4.99 -21.35
C PRO A 189 -5.26 4.02 -22.29
N ARG A 190 -4.87 2.84 -21.80
CA ARG A 190 -4.19 1.78 -22.55
C ARG A 190 -5.09 0.54 -22.71
N PHE A 191 -5.11 -0.05 -23.90
CA PHE A 191 -5.77 -1.33 -24.12
C PHE A 191 -4.96 -2.46 -23.50
N THR A 192 -5.31 -2.81 -22.24
CA THR A 192 -4.60 -3.78 -21.40
C THR A 192 -5.09 -5.22 -21.65
N ARG A 193 -4.39 -6.21 -21.05
CA ARG A 193 -4.88 -7.60 -21.03
C ARG A 193 -6.22 -7.74 -20.31
N THR A 194 -6.51 -6.88 -19.35
CA THR A 194 -7.83 -6.81 -18.71
C THR A 194 -8.86 -6.25 -19.67
N ALA A 195 -8.53 -5.20 -20.42
CA ALA A 195 -9.40 -4.60 -21.44
C ALA A 195 -9.75 -5.60 -22.55
N ALA A 196 -8.83 -6.51 -22.91
CA ALA A 196 -9.08 -7.57 -23.90
C ALA A 196 -10.17 -8.58 -23.46
N LYS A 197 -10.62 -8.56 -22.22
CA LYS A 197 -11.72 -9.40 -21.68
C LYS A 197 -13.02 -8.63 -21.49
N ALA A 198 -13.01 -7.31 -21.75
CA ALA A 198 -14.17 -6.45 -21.57
C ALA A 198 -15.27 -6.69 -22.62
N ASP A 199 -16.51 -6.48 -22.21
CA ASP A 199 -17.66 -6.33 -23.13
C ASP A 199 -17.74 -4.91 -23.67
N GLU A 200 -17.22 -3.94 -22.86
CA GLU A 200 -17.08 -2.54 -23.25
C GLU A 200 -15.73 -1.99 -22.79
N TYR A 201 -14.94 -1.47 -23.72
CA TYR A 201 -13.69 -0.79 -23.44
C TYR A 201 -13.83 0.71 -23.66
N VAL A 202 -13.47 1.48 -22.63
CA VAL A 202 -13.52 2.94 -22.66
C VAL A 202 -12.11 3.50 -22.52
N ARG A 203 -11.67 4.25 -23.51
CA ARG A 203 -10.38 4.94 -23.49
C ARG A 203 -10.57 6.38 -23.00
N ILE A 204 -10.12 6.67 -21.80
CA ILE A 204 -10.12 8.05 -21.26
C ILE A 204 -8.75 8.72 -21.41
N ARG A 205 -8.73 10.04 -21.38
CA ARG A 205 -7.49 10.79 -21.14
C ARG A 205 -7.03 10.58 -19.71
N SER A 206 -5.72 10.39 -19.51
CA SER A 206 -5.16 10.21 -18.15
C SER A 206 -5.50 11.40 -17.26
N GLY A 207 -5.93 11.13 -16.02
CA GLY A 207 -6.28 12.16 -15.02
C GLY A 207 -7.71 12.70 -15.15
N THR A 208 -8.54 12.12 -16.00
CA THR A 208 -9.93 12.58 -16.22
C THR A 208 -10.99 11.62 -15.67
N ASP A 209 -10.63 10.86 -14.65
CA ASP A 209 -11.53 9.91 -13.98
C ASP A 209 -12.76 10.61 -13.39
N ILE A 210 -12.58 11.77 -12.74
CA ILE A 210 -13.70 12.54 -12.14
C ILE A 210 -14.68 13.00 -13.20
N PRO A 211 -14.28 13.70 -14.29
CA PRO A 211 -15.18 14.03 -15.38
C PRO A 211 -15.96 12.82 -15.90
N PHE A 212 -15.27 11.71 -16.18
CA PHE A 212 -15.90 10.48 -16.66
C PHE A 212 -16.95 9.92 -15.68
N LEU A 213 -16.58 9.74 -14.41
CA LEU A 213 -17.49 9.21 -13.38
C LEU A 213 -18.68 10.12 -13.13
N PHE A 214 -18.46 11.44 -13.16
CA PHE A 214 -19.56 12.41 -13.01
C PHE A 214 -20.43 12.53 -14.27
N GLY A 215 -19.85 12.25 -15.45
CA GLY A 215 -20.63 12.07 -16.69
C GLY A 215 -21.57 10.86 -16.61
N LEU A 216 -21.10 9.74 -16.02
CA LEU A 216 -21.98 8.60 -15.74
C LEU A 216 -23.09 8.96 -14.76
N LEU A 217 -22.76 9.69 -13.67
CA LEU A 217 -23.73 10.17 -12.69
C LEU A 217 -24.74 11.13 -13.30
N HIS A 218 -24.32 11.99 -14.24
CA HIS A 218 -25.24 12.88 -14.96
C HIS A 218 -26.34 12.07 -15.66
N HIS A 219 -25.97 11.05 -16.43
CA HIS A 219 -26.94 10.19 -17.12
C HIS A 219 -27.80 9.39 -16.12
N ILE A 220 -27.23 8.89 -15.03
CA ILE A 220 -27.95 8.15 -13.98
C ILE A 220 -29.02 9.06 -13.34
N PHE A 221 -28.67 10.27 -12.95
CA PHE A 221 -29.59 11.19 -12.31
C PHE A 221 -30.65 11.74 -13.27
N LYS A 222 -30.25 12.10 -14.51
CA LYS A 222 -31.16 12.62 -15.52
C LYS A 222 -32.23 11.61 -15.91
N ASN A 223 -31.89 10.31 -15.94
CA ASN A 223 -32.83 9.25 -16.29
C ASN A 223 -33.48 8.58 -15.07
N GLY A 224 -33.19 9.03 -13.84
CA GLY A 224 -33.80 8.48 -12.62
C GLY A 224 -33.37 7.03 -12.31
N TRP A 225 -32.18 6.63 -12.74
CA TRP A 225 -31.64 5.27 -12.55
C TRP A 225 -30.94 5.04 -11.19
N ASP A 226 -30.82 6.09 -10.38
CA ASP A 226 -30.32 5.98 -9.03
C ASP A 226 -31.25 5.19 -8.11
N ASP A 227 -30.69 4.51 -7.11
CA ASP A 227 -31.47 3.80 -6.09
C ASP A 227 -31.98 4.80 -5.02
N LYS A 228 -33.12 5.43 -5.30
CA LYS A 228 -33.70 6.45 -4.43
C LYS A 228 -33.94 5.95 -3.02
N LYS A 229 -34.38 4.71 -2.86
CA LYS A 229 -34.65 4.14 -1.54
C LYS A 229 -33.33 4.01 -0.75
N TYR A 230 -32.32 3.41 -1.37
CA TYR A 230 -31.01 3.26 -0.74
C TYR A 230 -30.39 4.63 -0.39
N VAL A 231 -30.47 5.59 -1.33
CA VAL A 231 -29.95 6.95 -1.12
C VAL A 231 -30.63 7.63 0.05
N ASN A 232 -31.97 7.61 0.10
CA ASN A 232 -32.73 8.25 1.18
C ASN A 232 -32.45 7.59 2.55
N ASP A 233 -32.33 6.28 2.58
CA ASP A 233 -32.17 5.53 3.83
C ASP A 233 -30.72 5.58 4.40
N ARG A 234 -29.70 5.77 3.54
CA ARG A 234 -28.31 5.49 3.91
C ARG A 234 -27.26 6.52 3.49
N VAL A 235 -27.62 7.51 2.67
CA VAL A 235 -26.64 8.44 2.09
C VAL A 235 -26.96 9.87 2.46
N TYR A 236 -26.00 10.54 3.10
CA TYR A 236 -26.11 11.96 3.40
C TYR A 236 -25.57 12.82 2.25
N GLY A 237 -26.29 13.87 1.86
CA GLY A 237 -25.83 14.91 0.93
C GLY A 237 -25.86 14.55 -0.56
N MET A 238 -26.52 13.46 -0.97
CA MET A 238 -26.62 13.07 -2.38
C MET A 238 -27.44 14.05 -3.22
N ASP A 239 -28.38 14.76 -2.62
CA ASP A 239 -29.15 15.83 -3.24
C ASP A 239 -28.24 16.96 -3.77
N LYS A 240 -27.30 17.41 -2.97
CA LYS A 240 -26.29 18.42 -3.36
C LYS A 240 -25.37 17.91 -4.47
N VAL A 241 -24.95 16.64 -4.39
CA VAL A 241 -24.16 16.01 -5.46
C VAL A 241 -24.95 15.96 -6.75
N ARG A 242 -26.23 15.59 -6.70
CA ARG A 242 -27.11 15.55 -7.88
C ARG A 242 -27.23 16.93 -8.52
N GLU A 243 -27.50 17.96 -7.72
CA GLU A 243 -27.63 19.35 -8.19
C GLU A 243 -26.32 19.79 -8.88
N ASP A 244 -25.19 19.58 -8.24
CA ASP A 244 -23.87 19.98 -8.76
C ASP A 244 -23.52 19.22 -10.06
N VAL A 245 -23.76 17.91 -10.09
CA VAL A 245 -23.48 17.07 -11.26
C VAL A 245 -24.36 17.48 -12.46
N LEU A 246 -25.64 17.68 -12.25
CA LEU A 246 -26.56 18.08 -13.35
C LEU A 246 -26.26 19.49 -13.88
N ALA A 247 -25.81 20.41 -13.03
CA ALA A 247 -25.50 21.79 -13.42
C ALA A 247 -24.13 21.93 -14.11
N LYS A 248 -23.09 21.22 -13.64
CA LYS A 248 -21.70 21.46 -14.05
C LYS A 248 -21.13 20.41 -15.00
N TRP A 249 -21.56 19.14 -14.87
CA TRP A 249 -20.98 18.01 -15.60
C TRP A 249 -21.89 17.56 -16.74
N THR A 250 -22.18 18.51 -17.65
CA THR A 250 -22.99 18.21 -18.84
C THR A 250 -22.21 17.33 -19.81
N PRO A 251 -22.90 16.48 -20.63
CA PRO A 251 -22.24 15.52 -21.50
C PRO A 251 -21.19 16.11 -22.42
N ASP A 252 -21.46 17.30 -23.01
CA ASP A 252 -20.54 18.04 -23.87
C ASP A 252 -19.22 18.39 -23.15
N LYS A 253 -19.33 18.96 -21.95
CA LYS A 253 -18.15 19.31 -21.14
C LYS A 253 -17.35 18.08 -20.71
N VAL A 254 -18.05 17.01 -20.38
CA VAL A 254 -17.40 15.76 -19.98
C VAL A 254 -16.69 15.11 -21.18
N GLU A 255 -17.33 15.07 -22.35
CA GLU A 255 -16.71 14.59 -23.59
C GLU A 255 -15.47 15.41 -23.94
N GLU A 256 -15.55 16.74 -23.88
CA GLU A 256 -14.41 17.62 -24.08
C GLU A 256 -13.26 17.31 -23.11
N ALA A 257 -13.57 17.10 -21.82
CA ALA A 257 -12.57 16.86 -20.79
C ALA A 257 -11.91 15.46 -20.91
N CYS A 258 -12.71 14.41 -21.00
CA CYS A 258 -12.20 13.02 -20.91
C CYS A 258 -11.99 12.35 -22.28
N GLY A 259 -12.52 12.91 -23.38
CA GLY A 259 -12.41 12.36 -24.72
C GLY A 259 -13.27 11.13 -24.96
N VAL A 260 -14.27 10.87 -24.11
CA VAL A 260 -15.22 9.77 -24.25
C VAL A 260 -16.52 10.29 -24.85
N PRO A 261 -16.98 9.77 -26.00
CA PRO A 261 -18.23 10.21 -26.62
C PRO A 261 -19.43 10.05 -25.68
N GLU A 262 -20.36 11.03 -25.69
CA GLU A 262 -21.58 10.99 -24.89
C GLU A 262 -22.34 9.68 -25.05
N ALA A 263 -22.49 9.18 -26.27
CA ALA A 263 -23.19 7.92 -26.56
C ALA A 263 -22.55 6.72 -25.82
N GLN A 264 -21.21 6.71 -25.70
CA GLN A 264 -20.50 5.66 -24.95
C GLN A 264 -20.69 5.82 -23.45
N MET A 265 -20.63 7.04 -22.93
CA MET A 265 -20.91 7.33 -21.51
C MET A 265 -22.34 6.93 -21.14
N PHE A 266 -23.33 7.29 -21.96
CA PHE A 266 -24.72 6.86 -21.77
C PHE A 266 -24.86 5.35 -21.74
N LYS A 267 -24.24 4.63 -22.69
CA LYS A 267 -24.20 3.16 -22.74
C LYS A 267 -23.66 2.57 -21.44
N VAL A 268 -22.50 3.05 -20.98
CA VAL A 268 -21.84 2.57 -19.74
C VAL A 268 -22.72 2.84 -18.52
N ALA A 269 -23.28 4.05 -18.39
CA ALA A 269 -24.17 4.41 -17.30
C ALA A 269 -25.40 3.49 -17.26
N LYS A 270 -26.00 3.21 -18.42
CA LYS A 270 -27.13 2.29 -18.56
C LYS A 270 -26.78 0.88 -18.16
N MET A 271 -25.64 0.35 -18.63
CA MET A 271 -25.16 -0.99 -18.25
C MET A 271 -25.02 -1.14 -16.73
N LEU A 272 -24.44 -0.16 -16.04
CA LEU A 272 -24.27 -0.18 -14.58
C LEU A 272 -25.63 -0.06 -13.84
N ALA A 273 -26.57 0.68 -14.38
CA ALA A 273 -27.86 0.90 -13.77
C ALA A 273 -28.79 -0.32 -13.91
N GLU A 274 -28.77 -1.01 -15.05
CA GLU A 274 -29.65 -2.13 -15.34
C GLU A 274 -29.13 -3.48 -14.79
N ALA A 275 -27.81 -3.68 -14.79
CA ALA A 275 -27.19 -4.93 -14.35
C ALA A 275 -26.70 -4.86 -12.89
N LYS A 276 -27.61 -4.95 -11.95
CA LYS A 276 -27.32 -4.93 -10.51
C LYS A 276 -27.35 -6.33 -9.89
N PRO A 277 -26.50 -6.63 -8.87
CA PRO A 277 -25.50 -5.78 -8.26
C PRO A 277 -24.30 -5.52 -9.20
N ALA A 278 -23.78 -4.28 -9.15
CA ALA A 278 -22.61 -3.90 -9.92
C ALA A 278 -21.43 -3.58 -8.99
N THR A 279 -20.23 -4.03 -9.37
CA THR A 279 -19.00 -3.72 -8.62
C THR A 279 -18.12 -2.73 -9.37
N ILE A 280 -17.39 -1.90 -8.63
CA ILE A 280 -16.28 -1.10 -9.18
C ILE A 280 -14.95 -1.64 -8.64
N VAL A 281 -14.01 -1.85 -9.55
CA VAL A 281 -12.65 -2.34 -9.26
C VAL A 281 -11.65 -1.27 -9.68
N TRP A 282 -10.80 -0.84 -8.74
CA TRP A 282 -9.68 0.04 -9.09
C TRP A 282 -8.37 -0.40 -8.44
N CYS A 283 -7.28 0.15 -8.96
CA CYS A 283 -5.93 -0.02 -8.44
C CYS A 283 -5.17 1.31 -8.54
N MET A 284 -3.89 1.25 -8.89
CA MET A 284 -3.00 2.41 -8.89
C MET A 284 -3.32 3.45 -9.95
N GLY A 285 -3.93 3.07 -11.08
CA GLY A 285 -4.28 4.00 -12.15
C GLY A 285 -5.26 5.09 -11.72
N GLN A 286 -6.14 4.82 -10.76
CA GLN A 286 -7.01 5.82 -10.16
C GLN A 286 -6.38 6.48 -8.92
N THR A 287 -5.63 5.71 -8.15
CA THR A 287 -5.10 6.12 -6.83
C THR A 287 -3.91 7.06 -6.93
N GLN A 288 -2.95 6.78 -7.83
CA GLN A 288 -1.67 7.51 -7.90
C GLN A 288 -1.76 8.75 -8.79
N HIS A 289 -2.65 9.66 -8.45
CA HIS A 289 -2.76 11.00 -9.01
C HIS A 289 -2.66 12.05 -7.89
N SER A 290 -2.28 13.28 -8.24
CA SER A 290 -2.25 14.40 -7.30
C SER A 290 -3.61 14.66 -6.62
N ILE A 291 -4.71 14.32 -7.30
CA ILE A 291 -6.09 14.39 -6.81
C ILE A 291 -6.71 13.01 -6.58
N GLY A 292 -5.90 11.97 -6.36
CA GLY A 292 -6.34 10.57 -6.25
C GLY A 292 -7.41 10.34 -5.19
N ASN A 293 -7.38 11.08 -4.07
CA ASN A 293 -8.43 11.05 -3.05
C ASN A 293 -9.80 11.43 -3.64
N ALA A 294 -9.88 12.52 -4.40
CA ALA A 294 -11.13 12.96 -5.04
C ALA A 294 -11.60 11.98 -6.12
N MET A 295 -10.68 11.39 -6.89
CA MET A 295 -11.00 10.35 -7.89
C MET A 295 -11.65 9.12 -7.24
N VAL A 296 -11.06 8.63 -6.14
CA VAL A 296 -11.60 7.50 -5.37
C VAL A 296 -12.98 7.84 -4.81
N ARG A 297 -13.15 9.05 -4.26
CA ARG A 297 -14.48 9.50 -3.77
C ARG A 297 -15.53 9.54 -4.86
N ALA A 298 -15.17 9.93 -6.09
CA ALA A 298 -16.09 9.91 -7.22
C ALA A 298 -16.60 8.49 -7.53
N SER A 299 -15.71 7.49 -7.49
CA SER A 299 -16.09 6.07 -7.60
C SER A 299 -17.02 5.61 -6.46
N CYS A 300 -16.74 6.05 -5.24
CA CYS A 300 -17.58 5.76 -4.08
C CYS A 300 -18.97 6.39 -4.22
N ILE A 301 -19.05 7.64 -4.66
CA ILE A 301 -20.31 8.34 -4.89
C ILE A 301 -21.17 7.63 -5.94
N LEU A 302 -20.56 7.15 -7.03
CA LEU A 302 -21.26 6.37 -8.06
C LEU A 302 -21.88 5.10 -7.47
N GLN A 303 -21.14 4.37 -6.64
CA GLN A 303 -21.64 3.15 -5.98
C GLN A 303 -22.75 3.43 -4.95
N LEU A 304 -22.67 4.54 -4.24
CA LEU A 304 -23.73 4.98 -3.33
C LEU A 304 -25.00 5.36 -4.10
N ALA A 305 -24.86 6.11 -5.21
CA ALA A 305 -26.00 6.49 -6.04
C ALA A 305 -26.73 5.27 -6.63
N LEU A 306 -25.98 4.24 -7.02
CA LEU A 306 -26.53 2.99 -7.56
C LEU A 306 -27.02 2.00 -6.48
N GLY A 307 -26.72 2.26 -5.19
CA GLY A 307 -27.13 1.41 -4.07
C GLY A 307 -26.43 0.06 -4.04
N ASN A 308 -25.16 -0.02 -4.47
CA ASN A 308 -24.41 -1.28 -4.56
C ASN A 308 -23.56 -1.60 -3.31
N ILE A 309 -23.40 -0.67 -2.37
CA ILE A 309 -22.61 -0.92 -1.15
C ILE A 309 -23.42 -1.77 -0.17
N GLY A 310 -22.77 -2.78 0.42
CA GLY A 310 -23.38 -3.73 1.34
C GLY A 310 -24.17 -4.85 0.66
N LYS A 311 -23.95 -5.06 -0.65
CA LYS A 311 -24.58 -6.14 -1.43
C LYS A 311 -23.52 -7.13 -1.92
N SER A 312 -23.83 -8.44 -1.87
CA SER A 312 -23.00 -9.48 -2.52
C SER A 312 -22.93 -9.20 -4.02
N GLY A 313 -21.74 -9.34 -4.61
CA GLY A 313 -21.46 -8.98 -6.00
C GLY A 313 -21.44 -7.50 -6.32
N GLY A 314 -21.66 -6.63 -5.33
CA GLY A 314 -21.60 -5.17 -5.44
C GLY A 314 -20.27 -4.60 -4.91
N GLY A 315 -20.39 -3.41 -4.33
CA GLY A 315 -19.32 -2.79 -3.57
C GLY A 315 -18.18 -2.18 -4.38
N THR A 316 -17.13 -1.82 -3.66
CA THR A 316 -15.87 -1.33 -4.22
C THR A 316 -14.75 -2.32 -3.90
N ASN A 317 -14.13 -2.85 -4.94
CA ASN A 317 -13.09 -3.85 -4.85
C ASN A 317 -11.73 -3.22 -5.17
N ILE A 318 -10.96 -2.96 -4.12
CA ILE A 318 -9.69 -2.24 -4.19
C ILE A 318 -8.55 -3.26 -4.27
N PHE A 319 -7.92 -3.39 -5.43
CA PHE A 319 -6.84 -4.34 -5.63
C PHE A 319 -5.50 -3.71 -5.24
N ARG A 320 -5.06 -3.96 -4.01
CA ARG A 320 -3.76 -3.48 -3.54
C ARG A 320 -2.62 -4.29 -4.15
N GLY A 321 -1.42 -3.71 -4.21
CA GLY A 321 -0.27 -4.34 -4.85
C GLY A 321 0.32 -5.47 -4.03
N HIS A 322 0.93 -5.12 -2.90
CA HIS A 322 1.67 -6.08 -2.07
C HIS A 322 0.76 -6.98 -1.23
N ASP A 323 1.25 -8.17 -0.94
CA ASP A 323 0.53 -9.23 -0.24
C ASP A 323 0.01 -8.86 1.14
N ASN A 324 0.76 -8.08 1.92
CA ASN A 324 0.36 -7.64 3.26
C ASN A 324 0.19 -6.11 3.38
N VAL A 325 -0.07 -5.39 2.29
CA VAL A 325 -0.26 -3.93 2.39
C VAL A 325 -1.48 -3.55 3.22
N GLN A 326 -2.53 -4.38 3.22
CA GLN A 326 -3.68 -4.18 4.11
C GLN A 326 -3.27 -4.33 5.56
N GLY A 327 -2.67 -5.46 5.94
CA GLY A 327 -2.31 -5.76 7.32
C GLY A 327 -1.23 -4.82 7.87
N ALA A 328 -0.19 -4.51 7.06
CA ALA A 328 0.81 -3.54 7.47
C ALA A 328 0.21 -2.13 7.69
N THR A 329 -0.85 -1.76 6.96
CA THR A 329 -1.58 -0.51 7.22
C THR A 329 -2.45 -0.60 8.48
N ASP A 330 -3.07 -1.77 8.71
CA ASP A 330 -3.97 -1.98 9.87
C ASP A 330 -3.22 -1.94 11.20
N VAL A 331 -2.00 -2.47 11.27
CA VAL A 331 -1.28 -2.65 12.55
C VAL A 331 0.12 -2.07 12.57
N GLY A 332 0.61 -1.62 11.43
CA GLY A 332 2.01 -1.35 11.24
C GLY A 332 2.44 0.09 11.40
N PRO A 333 3.64 0.41 10.89
CA PRO A 333 4.25 1.71 11.11
C PRO A 333 3.57 2.80 10.29
N ASN A 334 2.59 3.46 10.89
CA ASN A 334 1.98 4.66 10.34
C ASN A 334 2.41 5.89 11.15
N PRO A 335 2.71 7.02 10.51
CA PRO A 335 3.13 8.24 11.21
C PRO A 335 1.99 8.93 11.98
N ASP A 336 0.75 8.66 11.60
CA ASP A 336 -0.46 9.36 12.03
C ASP A 336 -1.43 8.49 12.84
N SER A 337 -1.05 7.23 13.12
CA SER A 337 -1.90 6.31 13.89
C SER A 337 -1.11 5.26 14.66
N LEU A 338 -1.75 4.75 15.70
CA LEU A 338 -1.38 3.53 16.42
C LEU A 338 -2.07 2.32 15.76
N PRO A 339 -1.67 1.07 16.09
CA PRO A 339 -2.30 -0.13 15.53
C PRO A 339 -3.83 -0.10 15.60
N GLY A 340 -4.51 -0.61 14.57
CA GLY A 340 -5.97 -0.59 14.49
C GLY A 340 -6.58 0.78 14.18
N TYR A 341 -5.80 1.67 13.56
CA TYR A 341 -6.22 3.05 13.21
C TYR A 341 -6.59 3.94 14.41
N TYR A 342 -6.10 3.60 15.59
CA TYR A 342 -6.21 4.52 16.71
C TYR A 342 -5.41 5.79 16.42
N GLY A 343 -6.01 6.96 16.62
CA GLY A 343 -5.32 8.23 16.48
C GLY A 343 -4.26 8.44 17.57
N LEU A 344 -3.53 9.56 17.50
CA LEU A 344 -2.42 9.89 18.42
C LEU A 344 -2.86 10.67 19.67
N ALA A 345 -4.15 10.80 19.92
CA ALA A 345 -4.64 11.48 21.14
C ALA A 345 -4.25 10.70 22.41
N ALA A 346 -4.10 11.41 23.52
CA ALA A 346 -3.70 10.85 24.82
C ALA A 346 -4.48 9.62 25.27
N GLY A 347 -5.79 9.55 24.95
CA GLY A 347 -6.63 8.37 25.26
C GLY A 347 -6.16 7.11 24.56
N SER A 348 -5.79 7.21 23.29
CA SER A 348 -5.24 6.08 22.50
C SER A 348 -3.88 5.63 23.05
N TRP A 349 -3.02 6.56 23.41
CA TRP A 349 -1.74 6.24 24.02
C TRP A 349 -1.85 5.58 25.38
N LYS A 350 -2.80 6.01 26.23
CA LYS A 350 -3.09 5.32 27.50
C LYS A 350 -3.58 3.91 27.29
N HIS A 351 -4.42 3.68 26.25
CA HIS A 351 -4.85 2.33 25.88
C HIS A 351 -3.67 1.46 25.48
N PHE A 352 -2.80 1.94 24.57
CA PHE A 352 -1.66 1.16 24.11
C PHE A 352 -0.57 0.98 25.17
N ALA A 353 -0.35 1.95 26.07
CA ALA A 353 0.52 1.77 27.23
C ALA A 353 0.08 0.54 28.06
N LYS A 354 -1.23 0.44 28.35
CA LYS A 354 -1.80 -0.72 29.03
C LYS A 354 -1.63 -2.03 28.23
N VAL A 355 -1.89 -2.00 26.91
CA VAL A 355 -1.71 -3.18 26.03
C VAL A 355 -0.24 -3.65 26.02
N TRP A 356 0.70 -2.72 26.03
CA TRP A 356 2.14 -3.00 26.00
C TRP A 356 2.75 -3.27 27.38
N GLY A 357 1.95 -3.18 28.46
CA GLY A 357 2.39 -3.45 29.82
C GLY A 357 3.38 -2.43 30.37
N VAL A 358 3.21 -1.16 30.02
CA VAL A 358 4.05 -0.05 30.46
C VAL A 358 3.20 1.13 30.94
N GLU A 359 3.78 2.02 31.74
CA GLU A 359 3.11 3.23 32.19
C GLU A 359 3.04 4.29 31.08
N TYR A 360 1.92 5.00 30.99
CA TYR A 360 1.73 6.06 30.00
C TYR A 360 2.80 7.14 30.08
N ASP A 361 3.13 7.59 31.30
CA ASP A 361 4.13 8.63 31.52
C ASP A 361 5.54 8.16 31.14
N TRP A 362 5.81 6.85 31.27
CA TRP A 362 7.09 6.28 30.81
C TRP A 362 7.26 6.40 29.30
N ILE A 363 6.20 6.10 28.51
CA ILE A 363 6.24 6.28 27.05
C ILE A 363 6.33 7.78 26.74
N LYS A 364 5.51 8.59 27.38
CA LYS A 364 5.47 10.04 27.14
C LYS A 364 6.85 10.70 27.34
N ALA A 365 7.59 10.28 28.35
CA ALA A 365 8.94 10.77 28.61
C ALA A 365 9.99 10.38 27.54
N LYS A 366 9.66 9.51 26.59
CA LYS A 366 10.55 9.17 25.46
C LYS A 366 10.44 10.15 24.30
N TYR A 367 9.31 10.82 24.17
CA TYR A 367 9.04 11.79 23.11
C TYR A 367 9.58 13.18 23.43
N ALA A 368 9.95 13.92 22.40
CA ALA A 368 10.16 15.36 22.54
C ALA A 368 8.83 16.04 22.93
N ASP A 369 8.93 17.18 23.59
CA ASP A 369 7.75 17.88 24.10
C ASP A 369 6.74 18.20 22.98
N GLY A 370 5.48 17.84 23.23
CA GLY A 370 4.39 18.03 22.28
C GLY A 370 4.38 17.11 21.05
N MET A 371 5.42 16.27 20.82
CA MET A 371 5.53 15.44 19.60
C MET A 371 4.75 14.12 19.66
N MET A 372 4.40 13.62 20.85
CA MET A 372 3.70 12.36 21.00
C MET A 372 2.31 12.33 20.33
N GLU A 373 1.62 13.44 20.33
CA GLU A 373 0.27 13.59 19.76
C GLU A 373 0.28 14.18 18.34
N LYS A 374 1.46 14.51 17.79
CA LYS A 374 1.61 14.98 16.41
C LYS A 374 1.94 13.84 15.46
N PRO A 375 1.43 13.88 14.22
CA PRO A 375 1.88 12.96 13.17
C PRO A 375 3.37 13.13 12.90
N GLY A 376 4.04 12.00 12.61
CA GLY A 376 5.41 12.00 12.10
C GLY A 376 5.48 12.35 10.60
N ILE A 377 6.69 12.36 10.07
CA ILE A 377 6.95 12.59 8.65
C ILE A 377 6.47 11.38 7.83
N THR A 378 5.80 11.62 6.70
CA THR A 378 5.41 10.56 5.78
C THR A 378 6.59 10.08 4.93
N VAL A 379 6.57 8.84 4.45
CA VAL A 379 7.66 8.28 3.63
C VAL A 379 7.86 9.04 2.30
N SER A 380 6.88 9.75 1.82
CA SER A 380 7.02 10.64 0.64
C SER A 380 7.84 11.89 0.93
N ARG A 381 8.06 12.23 2.21
CA ARG A 381 8.70 13.48 2.65
C ARG A 381 9.95 13.29 3.51
N TRP A 382 10.45 12.07 3.67
CA TRP A 382 11.69 11.86 4.43
C TRP A 382 12.88 12.62 3.83
N ILE A 383 12.88 12.81 2.49
CA ILE A 383 13.89 13.60 1.77
C ILE A 383 13.88 15.06 2.27
N ASP A 384 12.69 15.61 2.38
CA ASP A 384 12.51 16.98 2.91
C ASP A 384 12.98 17.03 4.37
N GLY A 385 12.67 16.01 5.17
CA GLY A 385 13.15 15.87 6.54
C GLY A 385 14.67 15.92 6.70
N VAL A 386 15.42 15.53 5.68
CA VAL A 386 16.88 15.61 5.67
C VAL A 386 17.40 16.93 5.08
N LEU A 387 16.79 17.43 3.98
CA LEU A 387 17.35 18.49 3.15
C LEU A 387 16.83 19.88 3.50
N GLU A 388 15.67 20.01 4.12
CA GLU A 388 15.00 21.30 4.35
C GLU A 388 15.10 21.77 5.80
N ASN A 389 14.97 23.07 6.00
CA ASN A 389 14.99 23.73 7.32
C ASN A 389 13.57 23.91 7.85
N ASN A 390 12.87 22.82 8.12
CA ASN A 390 11.63 22.76 8.92
C ASN A 390 10.42 23.61 8.50
N GLU A 391 10.47 24.38 7.42
CA GLU A 391 9.31 25.16 6.94
C GLU A 391 8.17 24.28 6.38
N LEU A 392 8.53 23.13 5.79
CA LEU A 392 7.59 22.18 5.20
C LEU A 392 7.35 20.94 6.07
N ILE A 393 8.08 20.82 7.17
CA ILE A 393 8.05 19.68 8.08
C ILE A 393 7.89 20.19 9.49
N ASP A 394 6.81 19.84 10.15
CA ASP A 394 6.48 20.30 11.50
C ASP A 394 7.29 19.53 12.57
N GLN A 395 8.62 19.59 12.44
CA GLN A 395 9.55 19.12 13.47
C GLN A 395 10.90 19.85 13.40
N ASP A 396 11.59 19.88 14.55
CA ASP A 396 12.97 20.28 14.72
C ASP A 396 13.62 19.26 15.67
N PRO A 397 14.73 18.64 15.34
CA PRO A 397 15.67 18.88 14.22
C PRO A 397 15.38 18.06 12.96
N ASN A 398 16.24 18.25 11.94
CA ASN A 398 16.22 17.45 10.70
C ASN A 398 16.53 15.97 10.97
N LEU A 399 16.11 15.11 10.02
CA LEU A 399 16.45 13.71 10.03
C LEU A 399 17.96 13.50 9.80
N ARG A 400 18.57 12.72 10.66
CA ARG A 400 20.01 12.38 10.63
C ARG A 400 20.23 10.88 10.47
N GLY A 401 19.27 10.05 10.87
CA GLY A 401 19.30 8.59 10.71
C GLY A 401 18.08 8.06 9.98
N VAL A 402 18.25 7.11 9.06
CA VAL A 402 17.15 6.46 8.35
C VAL A 402 17.36 4.95 8.30
N PHE A 403 16.29 4.21 8.60
CA PHE A 403 16.21 2.76 8.45
C PHE A 403 15.25 2.40 7.32
N PHE A 404 15.68 1.58 6.37
CA PHE A 404 14.85 0.96 5.36
C PHE A 404 14.76 -0.54 5.58
N TRP A 405 13.62 -1.03 6.06
CA TRP A 405 13.33 -2.46 6.21
C TRP A 405 12.47 -2.96 5.04
N GLY A 406 13.09 -3.70 4.10
CA GLY A 406 12.38 -4.23 2.94
C GLY A 406 11.72 -3.15 2.08
N HIS A 407 12.35 -1.98 1.98
CA HIS A 407 11.86 -0.85 1.23
C HIS A 407 12.95 -0.29 0.31
N ALA A 408 12.63 -0.17 -0.98
CA ALA A 408 13.54 0.38 -1.98
C ALA A 408 13.02 1.75 -2.46
N PRO A 409 13.42 2.86 -1.82
CA PRO A 409 12.89 4.19 -2.13
C PRO A 409 13.25 4.70 -3.53
N ASN A 410 14.23 4.10 -4.20
CA ASN A 410 14.60 4.45 -5.58
C ASN A 410 13.48 4.23 -6.62
N SER A 411 12.41 3.51 -6.27
CA SER A 411 11.21 3.39 -7.10
C SER A 411 10.24 4.57 -6.94
N GLN A 412 10.55 5.51 -6.06
CA GLN A 412 9.79 6.72 -5.84
C GLN A 412 10.26 7.86 -6.76
N THR A 413 9.57 8.99 -6.69
CA THR A 413 9.97 10.23 -7.35
C THR A 413 11.19 10.88 -6.68
N ARG A 414 11.80 11.88 -7.30
CA ARG A 414 12.87 12.71 -6.73
C ARG A 414 14.20 11.96 -6.50
N GLY A 415 14.59 11.06 -7.43
CA GLY A 415 15.78 10.21 -7.28
C GLY A 415 17.09 10.97 -7.03
N LEU A 416 17.30 12.15 -7.64
CA LEU A 416 18.50 12.97 -7.41
C LEU A 416 18.55 13.57 -6.00
N GLU A 417 17.41 14.09 -5.53
CA GLU A 417 17.32 14.63 -4.17
C GLU A 417 17.42 13.53 -3.12
N MET A 418 16.90 12.34 -3.43
CA MET A 418 17.04 11.16 -2.59
C MET A 418 18.51 10.77 -2.39
N LYS A 419 19.31 10.80 -3.46
CA LYS A 419 20.75 10.56 -3.36
C LYS A 419 21.43 11.61 -2.48
N ARG A 420 21.11 12.89 -2.65
CA ARG A 420 21.61 13.98 -1.80
C ARG A 420 21.23 13.79 -0.33
N ALA A 421 19.97 13.43 -0.07
CA ALA A 421 19.52 13.15 1.29
C ALA A 421 20.29 11.98 1.91
N MET A 422 20.47 10.87 1.18
CA MET A 422 21.25 9.72 1.66
C MET A 422 22.71 10.08 1.99
N ASP A 423 23.31 10.99 1.22
CA ASP A 423 24.69 11.39 1.43
C ASP A 423 24.88 12.31 2.65
N LYS A 424 23.86 13.05 3.04
CA LYS A 424 23.86 13.93 4.22
C LYS A 424 23.57 13.21 5.54
N LEU A 425 23.02 12.01 5.50
CA LEU A 425 22.71 11.25 6.72
C LEU A 425 23.97 10.91 7.52
N ASP A 426 23.87 10.87 8.83
CA ASP A 426 24.88 10.31 9.74
C ASP A 426 24.76 8.77 9.82
N LEU A 427 23.53 8.24 9.72
CA LEU A 427 23.25 6.82 9.79
C LEU A 427 22.26 6.41 8.70
N LEU A 428 22.63 5.41 7.90
CA LEU A 428 21.75 4.71 6.97
C LEU A 428 21.81 3.21 7.19
N VAL A 429 20.69 2.60 7.51
CA VAL A 429 20.58 1.14 7.67
C VAL A 429 19.61 0.59 6.65
N VAL A 430 20.08 -0.34 5.82
CA VAL A 430 19.28 -1.06 4.84
C VAL A 430 19.17 -2.51 5.25
N VAL A 431 17.96 -2.99 5.48
CA VAL A 431 17.66 -4.38 5.83
C VAL A 431 16.86 -4.97 4.69
N ASP A 432 17.44 -5.92 3.95
CA ASP A 432 16.81 -6.48 2.75
C ASP A 432 17.35 -7.91 2.51
N PRO A 433 16.56 -8.82 1.92
CA PRO A 433 17.08 -10.12 1.50
C PRO A 433 18.10 -10.04 0.36
N TYR A 434 18.08 -8.96 -0.43
CA TYR A 434 18.93 -8.75 -1.60
C TYR A 434 19.69 -7.42 -1.53
N PRO A 435 20.81 -7.26 -2.24
CA PRO A 435 21.46 -5.97 -2.40
C PRO A 435 20.56 -5.07 -3.25
N SER A 436 19.68 -4.34 -2.56
CA SER A 436 18.67 -3.48 -3.20
C SER A 436 19.30 -2.28 -3.90
N ALA A 437 18.53 -1.66 -4.79
CA ALA A 437 18.93 -0.39 -5.40
C ALA A 437 19.16 0.72 -4.37
N THR A 438 18.59 0.62 -3.17
CA THR A 438 18.88 1.52 -2.05
C THR A 438 20.33 1.40 -1.59
N ALA A 439 20.81 0.16 -1.41
CA ALA A 439 22.20 -0.10 -1.04
C ALA A 439 23.17 0.35 -2.15
N SER A 440 22.83 0.09 -3.41
CA SER A 440 23.62 0.54 -4.56
C SER A 440 23.71 2.06 -4.63
N MET A 441 22.59 2.77 -4.48
CA MET A 441 22.54 4.24 -4.48
C MET A 441 23.37 4.83 -3.32
N ALA A 442 23.33 4.20 -2.14
CA ALA A 442 24.12 4.63 -1.00
C ALA A 442 25.64 4.51 -1.24
N ALA A 443 26.08 3.49 -2.02
CA ALA A 443 27.48 3.25 -2.34
C ALA A 443 27.99 4.12 -3.52
N MET A 444 27.10 4.65 -4.35
CA MET A 444 27.50 5.53 -5.47
C MET A 444 28.13 6.84 -4.95
N PRO A 445 29.17 7.37 -5.64
CA PRO A 445 29.69 8.69 -5.32
C PRO A 445 28.60 9.75 -5.49
N GLY A 446 28.44 10.60 -4.49
CA GLY A 446 27.60 11.80 -4.56
C GLY A 446 28.43 13.04 -4.85
N LYS A 447 27.78 14.21 -4.86
CA LYS A 447 28.50 15.47 -4.97
C LYS A 447 29.28 15.74 -3.67
N PRO A 448 30.52 16.27 -3.77
CA PRO A 448 31.36 16.53 -2.60
C PRO A 448 30.68 17.39 -1.52
N GLU A 449 29.88 18.39 -1.93
CA GLU A 449 29.17 19.29 -1.02
C GLU A 449 28.00 18.63 -0.25
N ASP A 450 27.52 17.48 -0.74
CA ASP A 450 26.45 16.73 -0.08
C ASP A 450 26.98 15.58 0.81
N GLN A 451 28.26 15.23 0.68
CA GLN A 451 28.84 14.08 1.40
C GLN A 451 29.09 14.39 2.87
N ASN A 452 28.48 13.62 3.74
CA ASN A 452 28.81 13.61 5.16
C ASN A 452 30.00 12.66 5.41
N PRO A 453 31.18 13.16 5.83
CA PRO A 453 32.35 12.33 6.06
C PRO A 453 32.17 11.34 7.24
N ASN A 454 31.23 11.61 8.13
CA ASN A 454 30.94 10.78 9.31
C ASN A 454 29.79 9.79 9.06
N ARG A 455 29.34 9.68 7.82
CA ARG A 455 28.23 8.79 7.44
C ARG A 455 28.59 7.32 7.69
N ALA A 456 27.72 6.64 8.44
CA ALA A 456 27.78 5.18 8.62
C ALA A 456 26.64 4.53 7.83
N VAL A 457 26.96 3.56 6.97
CA VAL A 457 25.98 2.84 6.14
C VAL A 457 26.13 1.34 6.38
N TYR A 458 25.01 0.69 6.73
CA TYR A 458 24.96 -0.75 6.97
C TYR A 458 23.98 -1.42 6.02
N LEU A 459 24.35 -2.61 5.52
CA LEU A 459 23.50 -3.48 4.72
C LEU A 459 23.38 -4.83 5.45
N LEU A 460 22.16 -5.13 5.91
CA LEU A 460 21.87 -6.27 6.77
C LEU A 460 21.02 -7.30 6.04
N PRO A 461 21.37 -8.61 6.12
CA PRO A 461 20.62 -9.67 5.45
C PRO A 461 19.33 -9.99 6.19
N ALA A 462 18.20 -9.70 5.57
CA ALA A 462 16.87 -10.07 6.08
C ALA A 462 16.51 -11.51 5.69
N ALA A 463 15.80 -12.20 6.58
CA ALA A 463 15.08 -13.41 6.25
C ALA A 463 13.91 -13.06 5.29
N THR A 464 13.61 -13.99 4.37
CA THR A 464 12.43 -13.88 3.51
C THR A 464 11.17 -14.29 4.25
N GLN A 465 10.01 -14.00 3.65
CA GLN A 465 8.70 -14.39 4.17
C GLN A 465 8.49 -15.93 4.23
N PHE A 466 9.36 -16.72 3.62
CA PHE A 466 9.33 -18.19 3.65
C PHE A 466 10.22 -18.77 4.75
N GLU A 467 11.05 -17.94 5.33
CA GLU A 467 11.98 -18.26 6.42
C GLU A 467 11.44 -17.81 7.79
N THR A 468 10.20 -17.29 7.82
CA THR A 468 9.52 -16.82 9.03
C THR A 468 8.07 -17.25 9.02
N SER A 469 7.47 -17.47 10.20
CA SER A 469 6.03 -17.63 10.35
C SER A 469 5.39 -16.27 10.68
N GLY A 470 4.11 -16.12 10.32
CA GLY A 470 3.35 -14.93 10.67
C GLY A 470 2.09 -14.78 9.83
N SER A 471 1.23 -13.86 10.24
CA SER A 471 -0.02 -13.60 9.54
C SER A 471 0.11 -12.51 8.48
N CYS A 472 -0.72 -12.59 7.45
CA CYS A 472 -0.85 -11.57 6.41
C CYS A 472 -2.30 -11.28 6.12
N THR A 473 -2.62 -10.02 5.82
CA THR A 473 -3.97 -9.61 5.44
C THR A 473 -4.03 -9.24 3.97
N ALA A 474 -4.73 -10.03 3.18
CA ALA A 474 -4.99 -9.78 1.76
C ALA A 474 -5.88 -8.54 1.55
N SER A 475 -5.99 -8.03 0.32
CA SER A 475 -6.82 -6.86 0.01
C SER A 475 -8.26 -7.01 0.45
N ASN A 476 -8.82 -8.22 0.35
CA ASN A 476 -10.18 -8.53 0.77
C ASN A 476 -10.38 -8.69 2.29
N ARG A 477 -9.39 -8.28 3.10
CA ARG A 477 -9.39 -8.33 4.56
C ARG A 477 -9.31 -9.75 5.14
N SER A 478 -9.05 -10.76 4.32
CA SER A 478 -8.79 -12.11 4.82
C SER A 478 -7.42 -12.17 5.47
N ILE A 479 -7.39 -12.52 6.75
CA ILE A 479 -6.16 -12.79 7.49
C ILE A 479 -5.79 -14.25 7.25
N GLN A 480 -4.54 -14.47 6.86
CA GLN A 480 -4.01 -15.79 6.54
C GLN A 480 -2.73 -16.02 7.33
N TRP A 481 -2.63 -17.18 7.96
CA TRP A 481 -1.39 -17.61 8.57
C TRP A 481 -0.44 -18.19 7.52
N ARG A 482 0.85 -17.92 7.67
CA ARG A 482 1.93 -18.52 6.88
C ARG A 482 2.89 -19.23 7.80
N GLU A 483 3.08 -20.50 7.55
CA GLU A 483 4.14 -21.27 8.21
C GLU A 483 5.51 -20.99 7.58
N LYS A 484 6.53 -21.05 8.40
CA LYS A 484 7.92 -21.08 7.93
C LYS A 484 8.12 -22.33 7.06
N VAL A 485 8.64 -22.13 5.85
CA VAL A 485 8.89 -23.19 4.88
C VAL A 485 10.27 -23.82 5.09
N ILE A 486 11.27 -22.97 5.29
CA ILE A 486 12.67 -23.36 5.49
C ILE A 486 13.29 -22.50 6.59
N GLU A 487 14.40 -22.97 7.16
CA GLU A 487 15.19 -22.15 8.08
C GLU A 487 15.82 -20.96 7.34
N PRO A 488 16.07 -19.83 8.04
CA PRO A 488 16.77 -18.69 7.46
C PRO A 488 18.10 -19.09 6.87
N LEU A 489 18.33 -18.69 5.61
CA LEU A 489 19.56 -19.03 4.91
C LEU A 489 20.71 -18.13 5.36
N TRP A 490 21.90 -18.73 5.51
CA TRP A 490 23.14 -18.06 5.95
C TRP A 490 22.98 -17.32 7.29
N GLU A 491 23.39 -16.05 7.34
CA GLU A 491 23.26 -15.22 8.54
C GLU A 491 22.02 -14.32 8.52
N SER A 492 21.05 -14.59 7.64
CA SER A 492 19.82 -13.76 7.56
C SER A 492 18.96 -13.89 8.84
N ARG A 493 18.35 -12.78 9.24
CA ARG A 493 17.50 -12.70 10.45
C ARG A 493 16.15 -12.06 10.13
N SER A 494 15.14 -12.47 10.92
CA SER A 494 13.79 -11.88 10.90
C SER A 494 13.77 -10.50 11.55
#